data_5a93d8693e586f71549125e8a768b590
#
_entry.id   5a93d8693e586f71549125e8a768b590
#
_cell.length_a   1.000
_cell.length_b   1.000
_cell.length_c   1.000
_cell.angle_alpha   90.00
_cell.angle_beta   90.00
_cell.angle_gamma   90.00
#
_symmetry.space_group_name_H-M   'P 1'
#
loop_
_entity.id
_entity.type
_entity.pdbx_description
1 polymer ?
#
loop_
_entity_poly.entity_id
_entity_poly.type
_entity_poly.pdbx_seq_one_letter_code
_entity_poly.pdbx_strand_id
1 'polypeptide(L)'
;MARAIRHDDWPVRLTDDQIIRRVGRGAFQRGLDYARKGRVRGIGVAGNGDIISAQSKGSGTHIYQTMVFRKQHDQRSPEAWAGNCSCPVGANCKHVAALLITARSLAQEEPHVAAPAGQVAPWESRLAGLLRLERTPHRRMALEIIDDPGSMWGNPAGPSMLPLIEGKRGWNRQGASWSQIASGGLDDEVDPEVIGVLRELAGMAGGYGFYYADDRVSLVTAPARVWEVLRRGVAAGLTLTTAQRHGRPVHLAEGLRGGVHLIREGDGGVVVAPALEIDDVEEINRQQVPGIELDLTLMPIGDPVHGFYTWMPGRELLLMPIEPRPTEALSRLLLGERETITIPAGDVERFETEHLEA
;
A
#
# COMPACT_ATOMS: atom_id res chain seq x y z
N MET A 1 -15.24 0.05 -0.14
CA MET A 1 -15.07 -1.23 0.58
C MET A 1 -15.67 -2.35 -0.27
N ALA A 2 -14.91 -3.42 -0.51
CA ALA A 2 -15.46 -4.61 -1.14
C ALA A 2 -16.28 -5.39 -0.08
N ARG A 3 -17.44 -5.88 -0.45
CA ARG A 3 -18.31 -6.73 0.38
C ARG A 3 -18.38 -8.14 -0.18
N ALA A 4 -18.86 -9.07 0.61
CA ALA A 4 -19.17 -10.42 0.15
C ALA A 4 -20.22 -10.40 -0.97
N ILE A 5 -20.19 -11.41 -1.84
CA ILE A 5 -21.19 -11.58 -2.90
C ILE A 5 -22.56 -11.93 -2.29
N ARG A 6 -23.62 -11.38 -2.85
CA ARG A 6 -25.00 -11.63 -2.45
C ARG A 6 -25.77 -12.30 -3.58
N HIS A 7 -26.85 -12.98 -3.22
CA HIS A 7 -27.73 -13.66 -4.16
C HIS A 7 -28.33 -12.71 -5.23
N ASP A 8 -28.53 -11.44 -4.90
CA ASP A 8 -29.09 -10.43 -5.79
C ASP A 8 -28.07 -9.70 -6.67
N ASP A 9 -26.77 -9.96 -6.48
CA ASP A 9 -25.72 -9.38 -7.31
C ASP A 9 -25.82 -9.87 -8.76
N TRP A 10 -25.62 -8.94 -9.70
CA TRP A 10 -25.85 -9.21 -11.14
C TRP A 10 -25.05 -10.41 -11.71
N PRO A 11 -23.81 -10.69 -11.31
CA PRO A 11 -23.05 -11.80 -11.88
C PRO A 11 -23.61 -13.18 -11.50
N VAL A 12 -24.35 -13.26 -10.38
CA VAL A 12 -25.00 -14.49 -9.93
C VAL A 12 -26.12 -14.91 -10.88
N ARG A 13 -26.71 -13.93 -11.57
CA ARG A 13 -27.82 -14.15 -12.53
C ARG A 13 -27.34 -14.55 -13.93
N LEU A 14 -26.02 -14.54 -14.20
CA LEU A 14 -25.49 -14.94 -15.49
C LEU A 14 -25.65 -16.45 -15.69
N THR A 15 -26.20 -16.84 -16.84
CA THR A 15 -26.28 -18.24 -17.25
C THR A 15 -24.97 -18.72 -17.84
N ASP A 16 -24.78 -20.04 -17.90
CA ASP A 16 -23.60 -20.65 -18.54
C ASP A 16 -23.46 -20.21 -19.99
N ASP A 17 -24.57 -20.15 -20.75
CA ASP A 17 -24.56 -19.71 -22.13
C ASP A 17 -24.10 -18.26 -22.28
N GLN A 18 -24.49 -17.37 -21.37
CA GLN A 18 -24.06 -15.97 -21.38
C GLN A 18 -22.55 -15.85 -21.09
N ILE A 19 -22.03 -16.65 -20.16
CA ILE A 19 -20.60 -16.70 -19.89
C ILE A 19 -19.85 -17.29 -21.09
N ILE A 20 -20.34 -18.41 -21.66
CA ILE A 20 -19.74 -19.08 -22.83
C ILE A 20 -19.66 -18.15 -24.03
N ARG A 21 -20.74 -17.38 -24.33
CA ARG A 21 -20.71 -16.41 -25.42
C ARG A 21 -19.60 -15.38 -25.28
N ARG A 22 -19.26 -15.02 -24.06
CA ARG A 22 -18.24 -13.98 -23.78
C ARG A 22 -16.82 -14.52 -23.74
N VAL A 23 -16.60 -15.64 -23.06
CA VAL A 23 -15.25 -16.21 -22.84
C VAL A 23 -14.88 -17.31 -23.84
N GLY A 24 -15.86 -17.85 -24.53
CA GLY A 24 -15.73 -19.02 -25.41
C GLY A 24 -15.81 -20.36 -24.66
N ARG A 25 -16.33 -21.39 -25.34
CA ARG A 25 -16.57 -22.73 -24.75
C ARG A 25 -15.33 -23.35 -24.11
N GLY A 26 -14.18 -23.27 -24.76
CA GLY A 26 -12.93 -23.83 -24.24
C GLY A 26 -12.41 -23.14 -22.99
N ALA A 27 -12.55 -21.79 -22.88
CA ALA A 27 -12.19 -21.05 -21.68
C ALA A 27 -13.18 -21.34 -20.54
N PHE A 28 -14.46 -21.46 -20.84
CA PHE A 28 -15.50 -21.81 -19.88
C PHE A 28 -15.25 -23.20 -19.24
N GLN A 29 -14.98 -24.23 -20.02
CA GLN A 29 -14.71 -25.57 -19.50
C GLN A 29 -13.50 -25.62 -18.58
N ARG A 30 -12.40 -24.94 -18.97
CA ARG A 30 -11.24 -24.79 -18.08
C ARG A 30 -11.57 -23.96 -16.84
N GLY A 31 -12.43 -22.95 -16.95
CA GLY A 31 -12.90 -22.15 -15.83
C GLY A 31 -13.71 -22.97 -14.82
N LEU A 32 -14.59 -23.84 -15.32
CA LEU A 32 -15.38 -24.77 -14.50
C LEU A 32 -14.47 -25.71 -13.68
N ASP A 33 -13.41 -26.26 -14.31
CA ASP A 33 -12.42 -27.09 -13.62
C ASP A 33 -11.67 -26.28 -12.54
N TYR A 34 -11.34 -25.01 -12.83
CA TYR A 34 -10.68 -24.12 -11.86
C TYR A 34 -11.59 -23.79 -10.67
N ALA A 35 -12.87 -23.51 -10.91
CA ALA A 35 -13.87 -23.29 -9.87
C ALA A 35 -14.02 -24.52 -8.96
N ARG A 36 -14.23 -25.71 -9.56
CA ARG A 36 -14.34 -26.99 -8.84
C ARG A 36 -13.13 -27.31 -7.98
N LYS A 37 -11.93 -26.93 -8.43
CA LYS A 37 -10.68 -27.13 -7.69
C LYS A 37 -10.39 -26.06 -6.63
N GLY A 38 -11.34 -25.14 -6.36
CA GLY A 38 -11.18 -24.06 -5.37
C GLY A 38 -10.00 -23.13 -5.68
N ARG A 39 -9.70 -22.90 -6.98
CA ARG A 39 -8.57 -22.07 -7.40
C ARG A 39 -8.88 -20.57 -7.41
N VAL A 40 -10.11 -20.18 -7.13
CA VAL A 40 -10.57 -18.79 -7.00
C VAL A 40 -10.77 -18.49 -5.52
N ARG A 41 -10.15 -17.43 -5.03
CA ARG A 41 -10.20 -17.03 -3.62
C ARG A 41 -10.38 -15.51 -3.49
N GLY A 42 -10.84 -15.05 -2.33
CA GLY A 42 -10.97 -13.64 -2.01
C GLY A 42 -11.94 -12.91 -2.94
N ILE A 43 -13.12 -13.50 -3.20
CA ILE A 43 -14.14 -12.85 -4.02
C ILE A 43 -14.72 -11.68 -3.25
N GLY A 44 -14.62 -10.49 -3.84
CA GLY A 44 -15.18 -9.25 -3.30
C GLY A 44 -15.99 -8.50 -4.35
N VAL A 45 -17.02 -7.81 -3.90
CA VAL A 45 -17.89 -6.96 -4.71
C VAL A 45 -17.65 -5.50 -4.35
N ALA A 46 -17.37 -4.66 -5.34
CA ALA A 46 -17.12 -3.22 -5.18
C ALA A 46 -18.06 -2.39 -6.08
N GLY A 47 -18.15 -1.07 -5.80
CA GLY A 47 -18.94 -0.13 -6.60
C GLY A 47 -20.37 -0.59 -6.73
N ASN A 48 -21.30 -0.22 -5.94
CA ASN A 48 -22.74 -0.55 -6.04
C ASN A 48 -23.11 -1.96 -6.58
N GLY A 49 -22.19 -2.92 -6.54
CA GLY A 49 -22.39 -4.25 -7.10
C GLY A 49 -21.88 -4.43 -8.53
N ASP A 50 -21.33 -3.39 -9.17
CA ASP A 50 -20.97 -3.44 -10.60
C ASP A 50 -19.61 -4.09 -10.89
N ILE A 51 -18.79 -4.29 -9.86
CA ILE A 51 -17.44 -4.86 -9.99
C ILE A 51 -17.30 -6.07 -9.06
N ILE A 52 -16.83 -7.18 -9.64
CA ILE A 52 -16.41 -8.36 -8.86
C ILE A 52 -14.93 -8.62 -9.14
N SER A 53 -14.18 -8.84 -8.09
CA SER A 53 -12.76 -9.19 -8.17
C SER A 53 -12.43 -10.43 -7.35
N ALA A 54 -11.38 -11.14 -7.76
CA ALA A 54 -10.84 -12.28 -7.02
C ALA A 54 -9.41 -12.60 -7.45
N GLN A 55 -8.76 -13.42 -6.66
CA GLN A 55 -7.50 -14.06 -7.01
C GLN A 55 -7.74 -15.44 -7.62
N SER A 56 -7.08 -15.72 -8.73
CA SER A 56 -7.16 -17.00 -9.42
C SER A 56 -5.78 -17.66 -9.47
N LYS A 57 -5.62 -18.81 -8.82
CA LYS A 57 -4.38 -19.59 -8.87
C LYS A 57 -4.23 -20.26 -10.24
N GLY A 58 -3.14 -19.97 -10.94
CA GLY A 58 -2.80 -20.58 -12.23
C GLY A 58 -2.47 -22.09 -12.15
N SER A 59 -2.01 -22.65 -13.26
CA SER A 59 -1.57 -24.06 -13.32
C SER A 59 -0.27 -24.33 -12.55
N GLY A 60 0.53 -23.31 -12.28
CA GLY A 60 1.73 -23.35 -11.45
C GLY A 60 1.55 -22.59 -10.13
N THR A 61 2.58 -21.85 -9.74
CA THR A 61 2.61 -21.03 -8.52
C THR A 61 2.05 -19.63 -8.71
N HIS A 62 1.75 -19.23 -9.95
CA HIS A 62 1.27 -17.88 -10.26
C HIS A 62 -0.15 -17.64 -9.77
N ILE A 63 -0.35 -16.48 -9.14
CA ILE A 63 -1.66 -15.97 -8.75
C ILE A 63 -1.98 -14.80 -9.67
N TYR A 64 -3.17 -14.84 -10.27
CA TYR A 64 -3.65 -13.82 -11.19
C TYR A 64 -4.77 -13.02 -10.54
N GLN A 65 -4.72 -11.72 -10.68
CA GLN A 65 -5.83 -10.84 -10.33
C GLN A 65 -6.88 -10.93 -11.45
N THR A 66 -8.10 -11.20 -11.05
CA THR A 66 -9.22 -11.35 -12.00
C THR A 66 -10.34 -10.43 -11.58
N MET A 67 -10.85 -9.67 -12.52
CA MET A 67 -11.92 -8.72 -12.29
C MET A 67 -12.98 -8.81 -13.39
N VAL A 68 -14.23 -8.68 -13.02
CA VAL A 68 -15.36 -8.58 -13.95
C VAL A 68 -16.16 -7.34 -13.60
N PHE A 69 -16.50 -6.54 -14.58
CA PHE A 69 -17.23 -5.30 -14.39
C PHE A 69 -18.38 -5.19 -15.37
N ARG A 70 -19.47 -4.58 -14.90
CA ARG A 70 -20.65 -4.26 -15.69
C ARG A 70 -20.40 -2.99 -16.48
N LYS A 71 -20.79 -2.97 -17.76
CA LYS A 71 -20.69 -1.77 -18.59
C LYS A 71 -21.87 -0.84 -18.30
N GLN A 72 -21.60 0.38 -17.90
CA GLN A 72 -22.62 1.35 -17.48
C GLN A 72 -23.59 1.78 -18.58
N HIS A 73 -23.20 1.72 -19.86
CA HIS A 73 -24.00 2.21 -20.99
C HIS A 73 -25.10 1.24 -21.46
N ASP A 74 -25.13 0.01 -20.99
CA ASP A 74 -26.11 -0.98 -21.43
C ASP A 74 -26.61 -1.85 -20.25
N GLN A 75 -27.12 -1.19 -19.22
CA GLN A 75 -27.60 -1.86 -18.00
C GLN A 75 -28.78 -2.83 -18.24
N ARG A 76 -29.42 -2.78 -19.40
CA ARG A 76 -30.55 -3.65 -19.74
C ARG A 76 -30.14 -4.96 -20.41
N SER A 77 -28.91 -5.02 -20.95
CA SER A 77 -28.39 -6.27 -21.54
C SER A 77 -27.65 -7.11 -20.47
N PRO A 78 -28.06 -8.36 -20.23
CA PRO A 78 -27.34 -9.27 -19.35
C PRO A 78 -25.92 -9.61 -19.86
N GLU A 79 -25.59 -9.20 -21.10
CA GLU A 79 -24.28 -9.41 -21.72
C GLU A 79 -23.36 -8.18 -21.63
N ALA A 80 -23.83 -7.10 -21.03
CA ALA A 80 -23.08 -5.85 -20.89
C ALA A 80 -22.01 -5.93 -19.77
N TRP A 81 -21.10 -6.88 -19.85
CA TRP A 81 -19.98 -7.02 -18.92
C TRP A 81 -18.66 -7.27 -19.66
N ALA A 82 -17.56 -7.07 -18.98
CA ALA A 82 -16.22 -7.42 -19.46
C ALA A 82 -15.40 -7.98 -18.30
N GLY A 83 -14.46 -8.88 -18.61
CA GLY A 83 -13.57 -9.47 -17.64
C GLY A 83 -12.12 -9.25 -18.00
N ASN A 84 -11.34 -8.74 -17.04
CA ASN A 84 -9.89 -8.55 -17.13
C ASN A 84 -9.18 -9.52 -16.18
N CYS A 85 -7.97 -9.91 -16.56
CA CYS A 85 -7.14 -10.79 -15.75
C CYS A 85 -5.67 -10.49 -16.02
N SER A 86 -4.84 -10.50 -14.98
CA SER A 86 -3.40 -10.32 -15.11
C SER A 86 -2.67 -11.53 -15.74
N CYS A 87 -3.38 -12.56 -16.19
CA CYS A 87 -2.78 -13.67 -16.91
C CYS A 87 -2.40 -13.29 -18.37
N PRO A 88 -1.53 -14.06 -19.04
CA PRO A 88 -1.08 -13.73 -20.42
C PRO A 88 -2.20 -13.57 -21.45
N VAL A 89 -3.40 -14.10 -21.20
CA VAL A 89 -4.57 -13.91 -22.08
C VAL A 89 -5.22 -12.54 -21.92
N GLY A 90 -5.09 -11.93 -20.73
CA GLY A 90 -5.52 -10.56 -20.43
C GLY A 90 -7.01 -10.39 -20.21
N ALA A 91 -7.87 -10.79 -21.14
CA ALA A 91 -9.31 -10.54 -21.07
C ALA A 91 -10.13 -11.80 -21.36
N ASN A 92 -11.32 -11.89 -20.76
CA ASN A 92 -12.31 -12.96 -20.99
C ASN A 92 -11.71 -14.39 -20.99
N CYS A 93 -10.75 -14.63 -20.11
CA CYS A 93 -10.01 -15.88 -20.04
C CYS A 93 -10.70 -16.93 -19.13
N LYS A 94 -10.06 -18.10 -18.97
CA LYS A 94 -10.55 -19.16 -18.07
C LYS A 94 -10.68 -18.71 -16.59
N HIS A 95 -9.86 -17.75 -16.14
CA HIS A 95 -9.91 -17.22 -14.76
C HIS A 95 -11.13 -16.33 -14.55
N VAL A 96 -11.51 -15.55 -15.58
CA VAL A 96 -12.75 -14.78 -15.60
C VAL A 96 -13.98 -15.70 -15.52
N ALA A 97 -13.99 -16.79 -16.30
CA ALA A 97 -15.05 -17.81 -16.21
C ALA A 97 -15.09 -18.44 -14.81
N ALA A 98 -13.92 -18.82 -14.26
CA ALA A 98 -13.81 -19.42 -12.94
C ALA A 98 -14.35 -18.47 -11.85
N LEU A 99 -14.03 -17.19 -11.91
CA LEU A 99 -14.55 -16.18 -10.98
C LEU A 99 -16.08 -16.12 -11.01
N LEU A 100 -16.69 -16.01 -12.17
CA LEU A 100 -18.16 -15.93 -12.32
C LEU A 100 -18.85 -17.22 -11.83
N ILE A 101 -18.31 -18.38 -12.16
CA ILE A 101 -18.85 -19.68 -11.72
C ILE A 101 -18.75 -19.81 -10.19
N THR A 102 -17.61 -19.47 -9.60
CA THR A 102 -17.43 -19.55 -8.13
C THR A 102 -18.31 -18.54 -7.41
N ALA A 103 -18.41 -17.31 -7.93
CA ALA A 103 -19.28 -16.27 -7.37
C ALA A 103 -20.75 -16.74 -7.32
N ARG A 104 -21.22 -17.36 -8.39
CA ARG A 104 -22.57 -17.92 -8.46
C ARG A 104 -22.79 -19.06 -7.47
N SER A 105 -21.83 -19.98 -7.34
CA SER A 105 -21.92 -21.07 -6.39
C SER A 105 -21.99 -20.58 -4.94
N LEU A 106 -21.14 -19.63 -4.57
CA LEU A 106 -21.12 -19.05 -3.23
C LEU A 106 -22.44 -18.32 -2.88
N ALA A 107 -23.06 -17.68 -3.86
CA ALA A 107 -24.32 -16.99 -3.62
C ALA A 107 -25.54 -17.94 -3.60
N GLN A 108 -25.40 -19.15 -4.14
CA GLN A 108 -26.42 -20.21 -4.11
C GLN A 108 -26.31 -21.11 -2.87
N GLU A 109 -25.18 -21.09 -2.20
CA GLU A 109 -25.02 -21.64 -0.87
C GLU A 109 -25.76 -20.70 0.12
N GLU A 110 -27.11 -20.74 0.09
CA GLU A 110 -27.88 -20.31 1.23
C GLU A 110 -27.32 -21.03 2.47
N PRO A 111 -27.32 -20.37 3.67
CA PRO A 111 -26.97 -21.09 4.86
C PRO A 111 -27.95 -22.28 4.97
N HIS A 112 -27.53 -23.41 4.49
CA HIS A 112 -28.19 -24.68 4.79
C HIS A 112 -28.19 -24.74 6.31
N VAL A 113 -29.36 -24.59 6.91
CA VAL A 113 -29.58 -24.95 8.29
C VAL A 113 -29.18 -26.42 8.35
N ALA A 114 -27.96 -26.66 8.74
CA ALA A 114 -27.44 -28.00 9.00
C ALA A 114 -28.40 -28.61 10.01
N ALA A 115 -29.02 -29.73 9.61
CA ALA A 115 -29.79 -30.55 10.53
C ALA A 115 -28.94 -30.89 11.76
N PRO A 116 -29.54 -31.02 12.93
CA PRO A 116 -28.89 -30.91 14.22
C PRO A 116 -27.99 -32.10 14.52
N ALA A 117 -26.69 -31.92 14.33
CA ALA A 117 -25.68 -32.67 15.04
C ALA A 117 -25.23 -31.81 16.22
N GLY A 118 -25.81 -32.05 17.42
CA GLY A 118 -25.41 -31.42 18.67
C GLY A 118 -25.57 -29.88 18.65
N GLN A 119 -26.72 -29.36 18.97
CA GLN A 119 -26.99 -27.93 19.13
C GLN A 119 -26.04 -27.34 20.18
N VAL A 120 -24.94 -26.76 19.73
CA VAL A 120 -24.20 -25.78 20.54
C VAL A 120 -25.14 -24.58 20.71
N ALA A 121 -25.54 -24.30 21.94
CA ALA A 121 -26.46 -23.21 22.18
C ALA A 121 -25.89 -21.87 21.67
N PRO A 122 -26.72 -20.94 21.17
CA PRO A 122 -26.23 -19.69 20.59
C PRO A 122 -25.31 -18.87 21.51
N TRP A 123 -25.48 -19.03 22.84
CA TRP A 123 -24.61 -18.39 23.81
C TRP A 123 -23.24 -19.08 23.93
N GLU A 124 -23.15 -20.39 23.70
CA GLU A 124 -21.90 -21.14 23.72
C GLU A 124 -21.02 -20.76 22.51
N SER A 125 -21.61 -20.53 21.34
CA SER A 125 -20.91 -20.01 20.17
C SER A 125 -20.39 -18.58 20.41
N ARG A 126 -21.16 -17.75 21.12
CA ARG A 126 -20.73 -16.41 21.53
C ARG A 126 -19.65 -16.47 22.60
N LEU A 127 -19.77 -17.38 23.56
CA LEU A 127 -18.78 -17.61 24.60
C LEU A 127 -17.49 -18.18 24.02
N ALA A 128 -17.59 -19.13 23.09
CA ALA A 128 -16.41 -19.64 22.34
C ALA A 128 -15.72 -18.54 21.53
N GLY A 129 -16.48 -17.58 20.99
CA GLY A 129 -15.93 -16.38 20.35
C GLY A 129 -15.19 -15.46 21.33
N LEU A 130 -15.71 -15.35 22.58
CA LEU A 130 -15.05 -14.58 23.63
C LEU A 130 -13.89 -15.34 24.28
N LEU A 131 -13.95 -16.68 24.30
CA LEU A 131 -12.93 -17.57 24.87
C LEU A 131 -11.88 -18.01 23.84
N ARG A 132 -12.02 -17.67 22.55
CA ARG A 132 -10.94 -17.76 21.57
C ARG A 132 -9.81 -16.77 21.85
N LEU A 133 -9.38 -16.74 23.08
CA LEU A 133 -8.09 -16.20 23.53
C LEU A 133 -6.94 -17.22 23.32
N GLU A 134 -7.16 -18.33 22.65
CA GLU A 134 -6.07 -19.09 22.06
C GLU A 134 -5.55 -18.26 20.89
N ARG A 135 -4.52 -17.46 21.22
CA ARG A 135 -3.71 -16.74 20.26
C ARG A 135 -3.21 -17.76 19.22
N THR A 136 -3.92 -17.88 18.11
CA THR A 136 -3.29 -18.39 16.89
C THR A 136 -2.05 -17.51 16.70
N PRO A 137 -0.84 -18.08 16.62
CA PRO A 137 0.35 -17.24 16.46
C PRO A 137 0.17 -16.43 15.19
N HIS A 138 -0.06 -15.12 15.34
CA HIS A 138 -0.23 -14.23 14.22
C HIS A 138 1.06 -14.24 13.39
N ARG A 139 0.91 -14.31 12.08
CA ARG A 139 2.05 -14.18 11.18
C ARG A 139 2.53 -12.74 11.19
N ARG A 140 3.84 -12.58 11.27
CA ARG A 140 4.44 -11.25 11.26
C ARG A 140 4.36 -10.64 9.87
N MET A 141 4.24 -9.33 9.81
CA MET A 141 4.23 -8.56 8.57
C MET A 141 5.45 -7.63 8.52
N ALA A 142 5.88 -7.35 7.29
CA ALA A 142 6.88 -6.33 7.02
C ALA A 142 6.45 -5.47 5.82
N LEU A 143 7.04 -4.30 5.72
CA LEU A 143 7.03 -3.48 4.51
C LEU A 143 8.43 -3.48 3.90
N GLU A 144 8.50 -3.89 2.65
CA GLU A 144 9.70 -3.71 1.85
C GLU A 144 9.66 -2.31 1.25
N ILE A 145 10.65 -1.51 1.60
CA ILE A 145 10.83 -0.18 1.03
C ILE A 145 11.79 -0.30 -0.14
N ILE A 146 11.30 0.01 -1.32
CA ILE A 146 12.09 0.00 -2.55
C ILE A 146 12.23 1.42 -3.07
N ASP A 147 13.39 1.71 -3.63
CA ASP A 147 13.61 2.94 -4.41
C ASP A 147 13.08 2.70 -5.82
N ASP A 148 11.91 3.28 -6.10
CA ASP A 148 11.22 3.11 -7.38
C ASP A 148 11.78 4.15 -8.39
N PRO A 149 12.28 3.74 -9.55
CA PRO A 149 12.75 4.67 -10.56
C PRO A 149 11.64 5.53 -11.19
N GLY A 150 10.40 5.30 -10.77
CA GLY A 150 9.22 5.89 -11.39
C GLY A 150 8.74 5.09 -12.59
N SER A 151 7.51 5.36 -13.02
CA SER A 151 6.92 4.66 -14.15
C SER A 151 6.47 5.64 -15.24
N MET A 152 6.48 5.16 -16.50
CA MET A 152 5.89 5.90 -17.63
C MET A 152 4.40 6.18 -17.46
N TRP A 153 3.75 5.54 -16.49
CA TRP A 153 2.32 5.67 -16.18
C TRP A 153 2.03 6.67 -15.05
N GLY A 154 3.03 7.51 -14.68
CA GLY A 154 2.84 8.63 -13.78
C GLY A 154 3.13 8.36 -12.30
N ASN A 155 3.73 7.22 -11.96
CA ASN A 155 4.26 7.05 -10.60
C ASN A 155 5.57 7.84 -10.48
N PRO A 156 5.69 8.77 -9.52
CA PRO A 156 6.93 9.50 -9.32
C PRO A 156 8.03 8.57 -8.83
N ALA A 157 9.26 8.90 -9.18
CA ALA A 157 10.44 8.22 -8.64
C ALA A 157 10.55 8.47 -7.13
N GLY A 158 11.03 7.46 -6.39
CA GLY A 158 11.27 7.55 -4.95
C GLY A 158 10.77 6.34 -4.17
N PRO A 159 10.80 6.40 -2.82
CA PRO A 159 10.51 5.23 -2.00
C PRO A 159 9.04 4.80 -2.10
N SER A 160 8.87 3.51 -2.34
CA SER A 160 7.56 2.84 -2.41
C SER A 160 7.52 1.63 -1.49
N MET A 161 6.35 1.32 -0.95
CA MET A 161 6.11 0.26 0.02
C MET A 161 5.42 -0.94 -0.61
N LEU A 162 5.91 -2.13 -0.29
CA LEU A 162 5.33 -3.42 -0.67
C LEU A 162 5.12 -4.28 0.59
N PRO A 163 3.93 -4.86 0.78
CA PRO A 163 3.69 -5.70 1.94
C PRO A 163 4.38 -7.06 1.80
N LEU A 164 4.93 -7.54 2.90
CA LEU A 164 5.54 -8.86 3.05
C LEU A 164 4.89 -9.58 4.22
N ILE A 165 4.79 -10.89 4.13
CA ILE A 165 4.33 -11.76 5.21
C ILE A 165 5.39 -12.80 5.55
N GLU A 166 5.54 -13.12 6.83
CA GLU A 166 6.51 -14.09 7.29
C GLU A 166 6.18 -15.50 6.79
N GLY A 167 7.16 -16.15 6.20
CA GLY A 167 7.09 -17.51 5.72
C GLY A 167 8.21 -18.38 6.32
N LYS A 168 8.21 -19.67 6.02
CA LYS A 168 9.20 -20.62 6.55
C LYS A 168 10.67 -20.27 6.22
N ARG A 169 10.92 -19.43 5.22
CA ARG A 169 12.26 -19.07 4.74
C ARG A 169 12.51 -17.55 4.78
N GLY A 170 11.81 -16.82 5.64
CA GLY A 170 11.86 -15.37 5.76
C GLY A 170 10.68 -14.67 5.10
N TRP A 171 10.84 -13.40 4.80
CA TRP A 171 9.79 -12.56 4.23
C TRP A 171 9.40 -13.00 2.81
N ASN A 172 8.10 -12.91 2.48
CA ASN A 172 7.55 -13.34 1.22
C ASN A 172 6.49 -12.36 0.71
N ARG A 173 6.56 -11.97 -0.56
CA ARG A 173 5.50 -11.21 -1.26
C ARG A 173 4.30 -12.09 -1.62
N GLN A 174 4.52 -13.40 -1.82
CA GLN A 174 3.44 -14.32 -2.14
C GLN A 174 2.57 -14.55 -0.90
N GLY A 175 1.36 -14.05 -0.93
CA GLY A 175 0.40 -14.15 0.15
C GLY A 175 0.21 -12.86 0.94
N ALA A 176 0.88 -11.77 0.54
CA ALA A 176 0.59 -10.44 1.02
C ALA A 176 0.56 -9.47 -0.16
N SER A 177 -0.56 -8.80 -0.35
CA SER A 177 -0.73 -7.72 -1.33
C SER A 177 -1.60 -6.63 -0.72
N TRP A 178 -1.46 -5.40 -1.19
CA TRP A 178 -2.29 -4.31 -0.72
C TRP A 178 -3.77 -4.56 -0.98
N SER A 179 -4.10 -5.23 -2.08
CA SER A 179 -5.49 -5.61 -2.38
C SER A 179 -6.06 -6.65 -1.39
N GLN A 180 -5.25 -7.63 -0.96
CA GLN A 180 -5.65 -8.58 0.07
C GLN A 180 -5.86 -7.90 1.43
N ILE A 181 -4.94 -7.01 1.81
CA ILE A 181 -5.03 -6.22 3.04
C ILE A 181 -6.30 -5.37 3.02
N ALA A 182 -6.56 -4.64 1.93
CA ALA A 182 -7.73 -3.79 1.79
C ALA A 182 -9.05 -4.56 1.81
N SER A 183 -9.06 -5.79 1.28
CA SER A 183 -10.26 -6.65 1.21
C SER A 183 -10.50 -7.50 2.46
N GLY A 184 -9.62 -7.45 3.47
CA GLY A 184 -9.75 -8.26 4.68
C GLY A 184 -9.25 -9.71 4.55
N GLY A 185 -8.53 -10.03 3.48
CA GLY A 185 -8.05 -11.38 3.21
C GLY A 185 -6.98 -11.90 4.17
N LEU A 186 -6.48 -11.08 5.09
CA LEU A 186 -5.44 -11.42 6.07
C LEU A 186 -5.89 -11.21 7.54
N ASP A 187 -7.16 -10.91 7.77
CA ASP A 187 -7.67 -10.53 9.10
C ASP A 187 -7.53 -11.62 10.15
N ASP A 188 -7.66 -12.87 9.74
CA ASP A 188 -7.54 -14.03 10.65
C ASP A 188 -6.09 -14.52 10.81
N GLU A 189 -5.15 -14.01 9.99
CA GLU A 189 -3.75 -14.50 9.96
C GLU A 189 -2.77 -13.51 10.62
N VAL A 190 -3.12 -12.22 10.70
CA VAL A 190 -2.24 -11.13 11.12
C VAL A 190 -2.84 -10.43 12.33
N ASP A 191 -1.97 -9.90 13.19
CA ASP A 191 -2.40 -9.11 14.34
C ASP A 191 -3.35 -7.97 13.93
N PRO A 192 -4.50 -7.80 14.62
CA PRO A 192 -5.51 -6.79 14.28
C PRO A 192 -4.97 -5.35 14.26
N GLU A 193 -4.01 -5.02 15.12
CA GLU A 193 -3.41 -3.70 15.17
C GLU A 193 -2.52 -3.45 13.96
N VAL A 194 -1.68 -4.43 13.60
CA VAL A 194 -0.83 -4.37 12.40
C VAL A 194 -1.67 -4.31 11.13
N ILE A 195 -2.71 -5.16 11.01
CA ILE A 195 -3.56 -5.16 9.81
C ILE A 195 -4.36 -3.85 9.68
N GLY A 196 -4.76 -3.25 10.81
CA GLY A 196 -5.42 -1.95 10.83
C GLY A 196 -4.53 -0.84 10.25
N VAL A 197 -3.26 -0.78 10.67
CA VAL A 197 -2.25 0.14 10.13
C VAL A 197 -2.03 -0.10 8.63
N LEU A 198 -1.85 -1.34 8.22
CA LEU A 198 -1.64 -1.68 6.81
C LEU A 198 -2.84 -1.29 5.93
N ARG A 199 -4.07 -1.40 6.43
CA ARG A 199 -5.26 -0.90 5.71
C ARG A 199 -5.29 0.60 5.58
N GLU A 200 -4.87 1.32 6.61
CA GLU A 200 -4.77 2.77 6.54
C GLU A 200 -3.75 3.19 5.49
N LEU A 201 -2.58 2.55 5.45
CA LEU A 201 -1.58 2.77 4.40
C LEU A 201 -2.12 2.43 3.01
N ALA A 202 -2.81 1.30 2.86
CA ALA A 202 -3.47 0.94 1.62
C ALA A 202 -4.48 2.01 1.15
N GLY A 203 -5.21 2.61 2.07
CA GLY A 203 -6.16 3.69 1.78
C GLY A 203 -5.52 5.00 1.32
N MET A 204 -4.22 5.20 1.55
CA MET A 204 -3.48 6.39 1.11
C MET A 204 -3.04 6.30 -0.37
N ALA A 205 -2.94 5.11 -0.92
CA ALA A 205 -2.62 4.90 -2.33
C ALA A 205 -3.82 5.20 -3.23
N GLY A 206 -4.29 6.35 -3.38
CA GLY A 206 -5.43 6.78 -4.20
C GLY A 206 -6.21 5.64 -4.90
N GLY A 207 -7.51 5.61 -4.78
CA GLY A 207 -8.41 4.47 -5.01
C GLY A 207 -8.40 3.74 -6.38
N TYR A 208 -7.47 4.04 -7.26
CA TYR A 208 -7.26 3.34 -8.54
C TYR A 208 -5.90 2.62 -8.62
N GLY A 209 -4.96 2.86 -7.68
CA GLY A 209 -3.57 2.37 -7.77
C GLY A 209 -3.42 0.85 -7.74
N PHE A 210 -4.28 0.12 -7.06
CA PHE A 210 -4.18 -1.34 -6.95
C PHE A 210 -4.74 -2.14 -8.13
N TYR A 211 -5.42 -1.48 -9.05
CA TYR A 211 -6.03 -2.16 -10.20
C TYR A 211 -5.15 -2.20 -11.44
N TYR A 212 -4.10 -1.38 -11.49
CA TYR A 212 -3.18 -1.31 -12.62
C TYR A 212 -1.77 -1.69 -12.16
N ALA A 213 -1.41 -2.96 -12.34
CA ALA A 213 -0.07 -3.55 -12.41
C ALA A 213 0.96 -3.28 -11.29
N ASP A 214 0.87 -2.22 -10.50
CA ASP A 214 1.82 -1.90 -9.44
C ASP A 214 1.12 -1.98 -8.07
N ASP A 215 1.32 -3.10 -7.38
CA ASP A 215 0.86 -3.36 -6.01
C ASP A 215 1.78 -2.62 -5.00
N ARG A 216 1.97 -1.30 -5.20
CA ARG A 216 2.86 -0.45 -4.42
C ARG A 216 2.12 0.74 -3.84
N VAL A 217 2.54 1.18 -2.66
CA VAL A 217 2.14 2.46 -2.06
C VAL A 217 3.35 3.38 -2.06
N SER A 218 3.31 4.42 -2.89
CA SER A 218 4.41 5.39 -2.97
C SER A 218 4.38 6.33 -1.77
N LEU A 219 5.53 6.51 -1.11
CA LEU A 219 5.69 7.53 -0.08
C LEU A 219 5.65 8.94 -0.66
N VAL A 220 6.05 9.10 -1.92
CA VAL A 220 6.08 10.42 -2.59
C VAL A 220 4.68 10.98 -2.81
N THR A 221 3.69 10.13 -3.12
CA THR A 221 2.30 10.54 -3.32
C THR A 221 1.43 10.39 -2.08
N ALA A 222 1.94 9.73 -1.04
CA ALA A 222 1.23 9.59 0.22
C ALA A 222 1.12 10.94 0.95
N PRO A 223 0.04 11.20 1.67
CA PRO A 223 -0.05 12.39 2.51
C PRO A 223 0.93 12.32 3.69
N ALA A 224 1.38 13.46 4.21
CA ALA A 224 2.37 13.55 5.30
C ALA A 224 2.01 12.72 6.55
N ARG A 225 0.71 12.47 6.82
CA ARG A 225 0.25 11.59 7.91
C ARG A 225 0.76 10.15 7.78
N VAL A 226 1.32 9.76 6.63
CA VAL A 226 1.92 8.43 6.43
C VAL A 226 2.98 8.12 7.49
N TRP A 227 3.70 9.12 7.95
CA TRP A 227 4.74 8.96 8.97
C TRP A 227 4.20 8.52 10.31
N GLU A 228 3.10 9.14 10.77
CA GLU A 228 2.42 8.74 12.00
C GLU A 228 1.92 7.30 11.91
N VAL A 229 1.35 6.93 10.76
CA VAL A 229 0.83 5.59 10.53
C VAL A 229 1.96 4.57 10.50
N LEU A 230 3.11 4.88 9.88
CA LEU A 230 4.29 4.02 9.89
C LEU A 230 4.86 3.85 11.31
N ARG A 231 4.96 4.92 12.11
CA ARG A 231 5.39 4.82 13.52
C ARG A 231 4.48 3.92 14.33
N ARG A 232 3.16 4.07 14.21
CA ARG A 232 2.20 3.16 14.87
C ARG A 232 2.39 1.72 14.41
N GLY A 233 2.63 1.50 13.13
CA GLY A 233 2.90 0.17 12.59
C GLY A 233 4.15 -0.47 13.19
N VAL A 234 5.24 0.27 13.23
CA VAL A 234 6.50 -0.19 13.86
C VAL A 234 6.29 -0.48 15.35
N ALA A 235 5.59 0.38 16.08
CA ALA A 235 5.25 0.15 17.48
C ALA A 235 4.37 -1.10 17.68
N ALA A 236 3.49 -1.42 16.73
CA ALA A 236 2.66 -2.63 16.72
C ALA A 236 3.42 -3.89 16.26
N GLY A 237 4.69 -3.79 15.87
CA GLY A 237 5.54 -4.92 15.45
C GLY A 237 5.68 -5.10 13.94
N LEU A 238 5.25 -4.14 13.13
CA LEU A 238 5.52 -4.11 11.70
C LEU A 238 7.02 -3.88 11.46
N THR A 239 7.64 -4.72 10.64
CA THR A 239 9.06 -4.60 10.31
C THR A 239 9.24 -3.81 9.03
N LEU A 240 10.20 -2.88 8.98
CA LEU A 240 10.61 -2.21 7.75
C LEU A 240 11.92 -2.83 7.25
N THR A 241 12.00 -3.12 5.94
CA THR A 241 13.17 -3.79 5.33
C THR A 241 13.38 -3.35 3.89
N THR A 242 14.60 -3.48 3.37
CA THR A 242 14.93 -3.12 1.98
C THR A 242 14.76 -4.27 0.98
N ALA A 243 14.50 -5.51 1.43
CA ALA A 243 14.29 -6.66 0.56
C ALA A 243 13.65 -7.84 1.30
N GLN A 244 13.07 -8.79 0.53
CA GLN A 244 12.49 -10.03 1.05
C GLN A 244 13.52 -10.97 1.68
N ARG A 245 14.70 -11.06 1.06
CA ARG A 245 15.80 -11.91 1.52
C ARG A 245 17.06 -11.08 1.65
N HIS A 246 17.77 -11.25 2.77
CA HIS A 246 18.97 -10.47 3.04
C HIS A 246 18.74 -8.95 3.01
N GLY A 247 17.48 -8.53 3.22
CA GLY A 247 17.13 -7.12 3.37
C GLY A 247 17.83 -6.51 4.54
N ARG A 248 18.17 -5.23 4.42
CA ARG A 248 18.74 -4.44 5.50
C ARG A 248 17.61 -3.73 6.23
N PRO A 249 17.82 -3.37 7.50
CA PRO A 249 16.87 -2.55 8.23
C PRO A 249 16.56 -1.25 7.48
N VAL A 250 15.33 -0.80 7.65
CA VAL A 250 14.92 0.56 7.32
C VAL A 250 14.65 1.25 8.63
N HIS A 251 15.35 2.34 8.88
CA HIS A 251 15.23 3.13 10.09
C HIS A 251 14.26 4.28 9.83
N LEU A 252 13.41 4.57 10.80
CA LEU A 252 12.50 5.70 10.78
C LEU A 252 12.94 6.66 11.88
N ALA A 253 13.51 7.81 11.49
CA ALA A 253 13.95 8.83 12.43
C ALA A 253 12.76 9.51 13.14
N GLU A 254 13.02 10.12 14.29
CA GLU A 254 11.99 10.86 15.02
C GLU A 254 11.51 12.08 14.24
N GLY A 255 12.42 12.82 13.58
CA GLY A 255 12.05 13.90 12.67
C GLY A 255 13.25 14.74 12.22
N LEU A 256 13.02 15.48 11.14
CA LEU A 256 13.87 16.58 10.69
C LEU A 256 13.17 17.88 10.96
N ARG A 257 13.89 18.90 11.34
CA ARG A 257 13.39 20.28 11.33
C ARG A 257 13.81 20.98 10.06
N GLY A 258 12.84 21.42 9.28
CA GLY A 258 13.10 22.29 8.13
C GLY A 258 13.12 23.74 8.58
N GLY A 259 14.14 24.46 8.14
CA GLY A 259 14.32 25.88 8.45
C GLY A 259 15.12 26.61 7.40
N VAL A 260 15.66 27.73 7.77
CA VAL A 260 16.57 28.52 6.94
C VAL A 260 17.80 28.92 7.75
N HIS A 261 18.95 28.91 7.08
CA HIS A 261 20.18 29.51 7.59
C HIS A 261 20.38 30.90 7.01
N LEU A 262 20.76 31.82 7.85
CA LEU A 262 21.17 33.14 7.45
C LEU A 262 22.69 33.21 7.36
N ILE A 263 23.20 33.29 6.14
CA ILE A 263 24.64 33.29 5.85
C ILE A 263 25.06 34.74 5.52
N ARG A 264 25.94 35.33 6.35
CA ARG A 264 26.52 36.66 6.04
C ARG A 264 27.57 36.51 4.96
N GLU A 265 27.46 37.33 3.95
CA GLU A 265 28.46 37.42 2.89
C GLU A 265 29.54 38.46 3.20
N GLY A 266 30.66 38.35 2.49
CA GLY A 266 31.82 39.22 2.72
C GLY A 266 31.59 40.69 2.36
N ASP A 267 30.55 40.99 1.59
CA ASP A 267 30.11 42.34 1.26
C ASP A 267 29.12 42.96 2.28
N GLY A 268 28.80 42.20 3.33
CA GLY A 268 27.86 42.58 4.38
C GLY A 268 26.39 42.20 4.09
N GLY A 269 26.09 41.62 2.96
CA GLY A 269 24.77 41.04 2.64
C GLY A 269 24.46 39.78 3.44
N VAL A 270 23.21 39.33 3.35
CA VAL A 270 22.76 38.05 3.96
C VAL A 270 22.07 37.19 2.90
N VAL A 271 22.47 35.93 2.83
CA VAL A 271 21.81 34.90 2.03
C VAL A 271 20.94 34.05 2.94
N VAL A 272 19.67 33.89 2.59
CA VAL A 272 18.73 32.95 3.24
C VAL A 272 18.80 31.64 2.47
N ALA A 273 19.40 30.63 3.04
CA ALA A 273 19.54 29.31 2.45
C ALA A 273 18.66 28.28 3.18
N PRO A 274 18.14 27.26 2.48
CA PRO A 274 17.41 26.17 3.14
C PRO A 274 18.33 25.44 4.13
N ALA A 275 17.76 25.02 5.25
CA ALA A 275 18.47 24.26 6.27
C ALA A 275 17.62 23.08 6.75
N LEU A 276 18.29 22.00 7.09
CA LEU A 276 17.69 20.83 7.72
C LEU A 276 18.49 20.51 8.98
N GLU A 277 17.79 20.47 10.11
CA GLU A 277 18.36 20.04 11.38
C GLU A 277 17.90 18.62 11.66
N ILE A 278 18.83 17.75 12.01
CA ILE A 278 18.57 16.37 12.41
C ILE A 278 18.69 16.31 13.93
N ASP A 279 17.58 16.07 14.63
CA ASP A 279 17.57 16.06 16.11
C ASP A 279 18.44 14.94 16.72
N ASP A 280 18.76 13.87 15.99
CA ASP A 280 19.49 12.68 16.46
C ASP A 280 20.81 12.40 15.73
N VAL A 281 21.55 13.42 15.31
CA VAL A 281 22.88 13.24 14.68
C VAL A 281 23.82 12.44 15.59
N GLU A 282 23.70 12.56 16.91
CA GLU A 282 24.53 11.80 17.84
C GLU A 282 24.26 10.29 17.85
N GLU A 283 23.00 9.87 17.66
CA GLU A 283 22.65 8.45 17.57
C GLU A 283 23.10 7.85 16.25
N ILE A 284 22.90 8.58 15.16
CA ILE A 284 23.38 8.21 13.82
C ILE A 284 24.91 8.15 13.80
N ASN A 285 25.59 9.11 14.44
CA ASN A 285 27.04 9.13 14.53
C ASN A 285 27.63 8.06 15.48
N ARG A 286 26.90 7.62 16.52
CA ARG A 286 27.38 6.55 17.42
C ARG A 286 27.46 5.18 16.73
N GLN A 287 26.69 4.96 15.67
CA GLN A 287 26.75 3.74 14.86
C GLN A 287 27.82 3.80 13.77
N GLN A 288 28.57 4.89 13.67
CA GLN A 288 29.57 5.12 12.63
C GLN A 288 31.00 4.79 13.08
N VAL A 289 31.79 4.35 12.08
CA VAL A 289 33.24 4.17 12.23
C VAL A 289 33.88 5.56 12.37
N PRO A 290 34.71 5.82 13.42
CA PRO A 290 35.34 7.10 13.61
C PRO A 290 36.21 7.47 12.39
N GLY A 291 35.98 8.67 11.83
CA GLY A 291 36.80 9.24 10.74
C GLY A 291 36.18 9.24 9.36
N ILE A 292 34.91 8.86 9.20
CA ILE A 292 34.18 9.01 7.94
C ILE A 292 33.22 10.19 8.06
N GLU A 293 33.51 11.31 7.42
CA GLU A 293 32.54 12.36 7.15
C GLU A 293 31.48 11.78 6.21
N LEU A 294 30.21 11.67 6.66
CA LEU A 294 29.12 11.21 5.80
C LEU A 294 28.63 12.36 4.93
N ASP A 295 28.99 12.31 3.68
CA ASP A 295 28.28 13.07 2.64
C ASP A 295 26.93 12.37 2.35
N LEU A 296 25.94 12.64 3.22
CA LEU A 296 24.61 12.09 3.09
C LEU A 296 23.84 12.87 2.02
N THR A 297 23.67 12.28 0.86
CA THR A 297 22.74 12.81 -0.15
C THR A 297 21.31 12.58 0.31
N LEU A 298 20.65 13.64 0.77
CA LEU A 298 19.25 13.61 1.17
C LEU A 298 18.35 13.75 -0.07
N MET A 299 17.47 12.78 -0.23
CA MET A 299 16.49 12.74 -1.31
C MET A 299 15.11 13.13 -0.78
N PRO A 300 14.41 14.12 -1.36
CA PRO A 300 13.12 14.59 -0.86
C PRO A 300 12.00 13.57 -1.11
N ILE A 301 11.01 13.58 -0.20
CA ILE A 301 9.78 12.79 -0.30
C ILE A 301 8.58 13.72 -0.26
N GLY A 302 7.75 13.65 -1.31
CA GLY A 302 6.49 14.39 -1.41
C GLY A 302 6.60 15.74 -2.12
N ASP A 303 5.45 16.18 -2.60
CA ASP A 303 5.22 17.54 -3.12
C ASP A 303 3.83 17.98 -2.62
N PRO A 304 3.79 18.91 -1.64
CA PRO A 304 4.90 19.54 -0.89
C PRO A 304 5.77 18.53 -0.12
N VAL A 305 7.06 18.80 0.01
CA VAL A 305 7.99 17.93 0.76
C VAL A 305 7.49 17.71 2.18
N HIS A 306 7.45 16.44 2.60
CA HIS A 306 7.07 16.06 3.95
C HIS A 306 8.06 15.09 4.63
N GLY A 307 9.17 14.76 3.95
CA GLY A 307 10.24 13.94 4.48
C GLY A 307 11.42 13.88 3.53
N PHE A 308 12.45 13.19 3.97
CA PHE A 308 13.63 12.85 3.18
C PHE A 308 14.00 11.39 3.40
N TYR A 309 14.81 10.85 2.51
CA TYR A 309 15.45 9.56 2.70
C TYR A 309 16.90 9.60 2.23
N THR A 310 17.69 8.69 2.78
CA THR A 310 19.07 8.50 2.36
C THR A 310 19.50 7.06 2.57
N TRP A 311 20.46 6.62 1.77
CA TRP A 311 21.11 5.34 1.94
C TRP A 311 22.35 5.49 2.83
N MET A 312 22.34 4.74 3.95
CA MET A 312 23.48 4.69 4.87
C MET A 312 24.52 3.66 4.41
N PRO A 313 25.76 3.73 4.95
CA PRO A 313 26.75 2.67 4.76
C PRO A 313 26.15 1.31 5.12
N GLY A 314 26.49 0.26 4.34
CA GLY A 314 25.92 -1.08 4.54
C GLY A 314 24.57 -1.31 3.84
N ARG A 315 24.09 -0.34 3.05
CA ARG A 315 22.82 -0.37 2.31
C ARG A 315 21.58 -0.40 3.23
N GLU A 316 21.68 0.19 4.38
CA GLU A 316 20.53 0.48 5.23
C GLU A 316 19.85 1.76 4.73
N LEU A 317 18.53 1.85 4.87
CA LEU A 317 17.75 3.01 4.46
C LEU A 317 17.32 3.79 5.69
N LEU A 318 17.51 5.10 5.65
CA LEU A 318 17.00 6.02 6.67
C LEU A 318 15.87 6.85 6.07
N LEU A 319 14.70 6.79 6.69
CA LEU A 319 13.53 7.62 6.39
C LEU A 319 13.39 8.68 7.47
N MET A 320 13.23 9.93 7.05
CA MET A 320 13.25 11.09 7.93
C MET A 320 12.04 11.98 7.64
N PRO A 321 10.97 11.91 8.44
CA PRO A 321 9.86 12.86 8.32
C PRO A 321 10.30 14.28 8.66
N ILE A 322 9.69 15.30 8.07
CA ILE A 322 9.87 16.69 8.48
C ILE A 322 8.77 17.08 9.46
N GLU A 323 9.16 17.52 10.65
CA GLU A 323 8.26 17.99 11.70
C GLU A 323 8.82 19.27 12.36
N PRO A 324 8.05 20.38 12.43
CA PRO A 324 6.70 20.53 11.87
C PRO A 324 6.69 20.55 10.35
N ARG A 325 5.50 20.31 9.76
CA ARG A 325 5.34 20.32 8.31
C ARG A 325 5.76 21.68 7.73
N PRO A 326 6.64 21.70 6.72
CA PRO A 326 7.10 22.96 6.13
C PRO A 326 5.96 23.69 5.41
N THR A 327 6.04 24.99 5.36
CA THR A 327 5.18 25.80 4.48
C THR A 327 5.47 25.47 3.02
N GLU A 328 4.54 25.77 2.11
CA GLU A 328 4.75 25.56 0.67
C GLU A 328 6.01 26.31 0.16
N ALA A 329 6.24 27.52 0.66
CA ALA A 329 7.40 28.32 0.31
C ALA A 329 8.72 27.66 0.75
N LEU A 330 8.79 27.14 1.98
CA LEU A 330 9.95 26.40 2.48
C LEU A 330 10.14 25.07 1.76
N SER A 331 9.05 24.37 1.45
CA SER A 331 9.08 23.13 0.67
C SER A 331 9.74 23.35 -0.70
N ARG A 332 9.35 24.39 -1.43
CA ARG A 332 9.96 24.74 -2.73
C ARG A 332 11.44 25.15 -2.63
N LEU A 333 11.78 25.82 -1.52
CA LEU A 333 13.18 26.17 -1.25
C LEU A 333 14.02 24.92 -0.97
N LEU A 334 13.49 23.96 -0.18
CA LEU A 334 14.12 22.68 0.13
C LEU A 334 14.29 21.79 -1.11
N LEU A 335 13.39 21.90 -2.10
CA LEU A 335 13.50 21.20 -3.38
C LEU A 335 14.50 21.86 -4.34
N GLY A 336 15.03 23.03 -4.01
CA GLY A 336 15.90 23.81 -4.91
C GLY A 336 15.16 24.44 -6.09
N GLU A 337 13.83 24.53 -6.05
CA GLU A 337 12.98 25.11 -7.11
C GLU A 337 12.96 26.65 -7.08
N ARG A 338 13.47 27.25 -6.00
CA ARG A 338 13.61 28.70 -5.86
C ARG A 338 15.06 29.08 -5.64
N GLU A 339 15.45 30.18 -6.24
CA GLU A 339 16.74 30.80 -5.95
C GLU A 339 16.82 31.20 -4.47
N THR A 340 18.00 31.12 -3.90
CA THR A 340 18.30 31.66 -2.56
C THR A 340 17.93 33.12 -2.48
N ILE A 341 17.32 33.54 -1.38
CA ILE A 341 16.95 34.93 -1.16
C ILE A 341 18.21 35.66 -0.70
N THR A 342 18.66 36.65 -1.48
CA THR A 342 19.79 37.52 -1.09
C THR A 342 19.27 38.85 -0.61
N ILE A 343 19.69 39.25 0.58
CA ILE A 343 19.38 40.53 1.21
C ILE A 343 20.63 41.41 1.07
N PRO A 344 20.55 42.51 0.28
CA PRO A 344 21.69 43.41 0.13
C PRO A 344 22.12 44.03 1.47
N ALA A 345 23.41 44.33 1.60
CA ALA A 345 23.99 44.89 2.83
C ALA A 345 23.24 46.12 3.35
N GLY A 346 22.72 47.00 2.45
CA GLY A 346 21.96 48.18 2.81
C GLY A 346 20.55 47.90 3.38
N ASP A 347 20.03 46.71 3.22
CA ASP A 347 18.68 46.30 3.68
C ASP A 347 18.73 45.35 4.90
N VAL A 348 19.92 44.93 5.34
CA VAL A 348 20.09 43.95 6.42
C VAL A 348 19.53 44.45 7.75
N GLU A 349 19.76 45.71 8.12
CA GLU A 349 19.22 46.30 9.37
C GLU A 349 17.69 46.30 9.37
N ARG A 350 17.08 46.65 8.24
CA ARG A 350 15.62 46.57 8.07
C ARG A 350 15.11 45.13 8.16
N PHE A 351 15.79 44.20 7.53
CA PHE A 351 15.46 42.78 7.59
C PHE A 351 15.50 42.24 9.02
N GLU A 352 16.57 42.55 9.76
CA GLU A 352 16.74 42.12 11.16
C GLU A 352 15.67 42.71 12.09
N THR A 353 15.27 43.96 11.87
CA THR A 353 14.29 44.66 12.75
C THR A 353 12.83 44.33 12.38
N GLU A 354 12.50 44.15 11.12
CA GLU A 354 11.11 44.03 10.67
C GLU A 354 10.68 42.58 10.37
N HIS A 355 11.64 41.67 10.11
CA HIS A 355 11.32 40.33 9.58
C HIS A 355 11.91 39.15 10.38
N LEU A 356 12.94 39.38 11.22
CA LEU A 356 13.58 38.32 11.98
C LEU A 356 12.85 38.01 13.30
N GLU A 357 12.06 38.95 13.84
CA GLU A 357 11.27 38.78 15.06
C GLU A 357 9.79 38.42 14.80
N ALA A 358 9.39 38.30 13.55
CA ALA A 358 8.03 37.95 13.14
C ALA A 358 7.91 36.47 12.81
#